data_bc2fd9800e8d9ad915cf658eaa394e4c
#
_entry.id   bc2fd9800e8d9ad915cf658eaa394e4c
#
_cell.length_a   1.000
_cell.length_b   1.000
_cell.length_c   1.000
_cell.angle_alpha   90.00
_cell.angle_beta   90.00
_cell.angle_gamma   90.00
#
_symmetry.space_group_name_H-M   'P 1'
#
loop_
_entity.id
_entity.type
_entity.pdbx_description
1 polymer ?
#
loop_
_entity_poly.entity_id
_entity_poly.type
_entity_poly.pdbx_seq_one_letter_code
_entity_poly.pdbx_strand_id
1 'polypeptide(L)'
;MAEERTKSNLPPLTLHIPEPKFRPGDTVDYSDLEIPKAGAQTRPDIHTAPRDMRDMVYDMIRVLDEDDKAVGPWDPQLDDDTLLKMLRTMVQLRTFDDRLHRQQRQGKTSFYMKSTGEEATSVAATMALHGDDMCFPSYRQQGILFARGYPMIEMATRFFRTRRTSSRGASCRSCTVRAP
;
A
#
# COMPACT_ATOMS: atom_id res chain seq x y z
N MET A 1 20.43 50.09 8.85
CA MET A 1 19.90 49.69 10.18
C MET A 1 19.58 48.21 10.08
N ALA A 2 20.33 47.37 10.74
CA ALA A 2 20.11 45.93 10.75
C ALA A 2 19.04 45.64 11.82
N GLU A 3 17.92 45.04 11.37
CA GLU A 3 16.87 44.53 12.27
C GLU A 3 17.48 43.43 13.18
N GLU A 4 17.57 43.69 14.47
CA GLU A 4 17.84 42.68 15.49
C GLU A 4 16.68 41.63 15.44
N ARG A 5 17.01 40.45 14.94
CA ARG A 5 16.14 39.29 15.08
C ARG A 5 15.98 38.98 16.57
N THR A 6 14.80 39.22 17.08
CA THR A 6 14.40 38.85 18.45
C THR A 6 14.64 37.35 18.63
N LYS A 7 15.57 37.00 19.52
CA LYS A 7 15.81 35.60 19.90
C LYS A 7 14.52 35.09 20.49
N SER A 8 13.90 34.07 19.82
CA SER A 8 12.71 33.41 20.34
C SER A 8 13.02 32.75 21.69
N ASN A 9 12.22 33.06 22.71
CA ASN A 9 12.28 32.42 24.04
C ASN A 9 11.80 30.96 24.04
N LEU A 10 11.87 30.29 22.90
CA LEU A 10 11.53 28.88 22.82
C LEU A 10 12.67 28.05 23.42
N PRO A 11 12.33 27.00 24.23
CA PRO A 11 13.34 26.10 24.75
C PRO A 11 14.11 25.46 23.58
N PRO A 12 15.39 25.12 23.78
CA PRO A 12 16.17 24.47 22.74
C PRO A 12 15.48 23.16 22.29
N LEU A 13 15.39 22.97 20.98
CA LEU A 13 14.87 21.72 20.43
C LEU A 13 15.80 20.58 20.88
N THR A 14 15.29 19.69 21.71
CA THR A 14 15.98 18.46 22.10
C THR A 14 15.38 17.30 21.32
N LEU A 15 16.25 16.51 20.69
CA LEU A 15 15.82 15.28 20.04
C LEU A 15 15.37 14.30 21.13
N HIS A 16 14.07 14.02 21.18
CA HIS A 16 13.53 12.96 22.02
C HIS A 16 13.56 11.66 21.24
N ILE A 17 14.42 10.74 21.65
CA ILE A 17 14.45 9.37 21.13
C ILE A 17 13.75 8.50 22.17
N PRO A 18 12.49 8.07 21.95
CA PRO A 18 11.81 7.21 22.90
C PRO A 18 12.53 5.86 22.96
N GLU A 19 12.68 5.35 24.15
CA GLU A 19 13.18 3.98 24.34
C GLU A 19 12.16 3.01 23.72
N PRO A 20 12.61 2.02 22.92
CA PRO A 20 11.73 1.02 22.40
C PRO A 20 11.18 0.16 23.55
N LYS A 21 9.87 -0.11 23.56
CA LYS A 21 9.23 -0.98 24.56
C LYS A 21 9.84 -2.38 24.58
N PHE A 22 10.32 -2.87 23.43
CA PHE A 22 10.89 -4.20 23.26
C PHE A 22 12.18 -4.12 22.45
N ARG A 23 13.13 -4.98 22.77
CA ARG A 23 14.40 -5.13 22.03
C ARG A 23 14.40 -6.47 21.27
N PRO A 24 15.25 -6.64 20.24
CA PRO A 24 15.38 -7.92 19.58
C PRO A 24 15.71 -9.05 20.57
N GLY A 25 14.86 -10.06 20.63
CA GLY A 25 14.98 -11.18 21.57
C GLY A 25 14.06 -11.12 22.79
N ASP A 26 13.42 -9.98 23.05
CA ASP A 26 12.43 -9.86 24.11
C ASP A 26 11.10 -10.51 23.69
N THR A 27 10.35 -11.04 24.67
CA THR A 27 8.97 -11.48 24.45
C THR A 27 8.11 -10.21 24.36
N VAL A 28 7.45 -10.06 23.21
CA VAL A 28 6.56 -8.91 22.97
C VAL A 28 5.24 -9.13 23.73
N ASP A 29 4.88 -8.16 24.56
CA ASP A 29 3.60 -8.13 25.26
C ASP A 29 2.67 -7.10 24.57
N TYR A 30 1.51 -7.58 24.10
CA TYR A 30 0.47 -6.79 23.46
C TYR A 30 -0.76 -6.57 24.35
N SER A 31 -0.67 -6.91 25.65
CA SER A 31 -1.82 -6.84 26.56
C SER A 31 -2.39 -5.42 26.76
N ASP A 32 -1.57 -4.39 26.51
CA ASP A 32 -1.96 -3.00 26.58
C ASP A 32 -2.52 -2.44 25.25
N LEU A 33 -2.62 -3.27 24.20
CA LEU A 33 -3.15 -2.88 22.91
C LEU A 33 -4.67 -3.00 22.87
N GLU A 34 -5.35 -1.87 22.90
CA GLU A 34 -6.81 -1.82 22.69
C GLU A 34 -7.13 -1.84 21.20
N ILE A 35 -7.76 -2.94 20.75
CA ILE A 35 -8.25 -3.07 19.39
C ILE A 35 -9.70 -2.57 19.35
N PRO A 36 -10.03 -1.56 18.53
CA PRO A 36 -11.38 -1.04 18.45
C PRO A 36 -12.34 -2.10 17.90
N LYS A 37 -13.60 -2.03 18.34
CA LYS A 37 -14.66 -2.90 17.79
C LYS A 37 -14.85 -2.62 16.31
N ALA A 38 -15.14 -3.67 15.55
CA ALA A 38 -15.47 -3.55 14.14
C ALA A 38 -16.65 -2.59 13.93
N GLY A 39 -16.56 -1.73 12.93
CA GLY A 39 -17.60 -0.74 12.60
C GLY A 39 -17.72 0.45 13.54
N ALA A 40 -16.89 0.56 14.60
CA ALA A 40 -16.97 1.64 15.57
C ALA A 40 -16.49 2.99 15.00
N GLN A 41 -15.63 2.97 14.01
CA GLN A 41 -14.99 4.18 13.48
C GLN A 41 -15.93 4.93 12.53
N THR A 42 -16.11 6.22 12.81
CA THR A 42 -16.93 7.11 11.97
C THR A 42 -16.22 7.37 10.64
N ARG A 43 -16.95 7.26 9.54
CA ARG A 43 -16.47 7.68 8.22
C ARG A 43 -16.78 9.16 8.02
N PRO A 44 -15.78 10.04 7.87
CA PRO A 44 -16.02 11.46 7.64
C PRO A 44 -16.61 11.69 6.25
N ASP A 45 -17.38 12.79 6.12
CA ASP A 45 -17.82 13.26 4.81
C ASP A 45 -16.62 13.73 3.97
N ILE A 46 -16.74 13.64 2.64
CA ILE A 46 -15.67 14.04 1.70
C ILE A 46 -15.31 15.53 1.78
N HIS A 47 -16.21 16.35 2.34
CA HIS A 47 -16.00 17.79 2.53
C HIS A 47 -15.50 18.13 3.93
N THR A 48 -15.29 17.14 4.80
CA THR A 48 -14.78 17.37 6.16
C THR A 48 -13.39 18.01 6.09
N ALA A 49 -13.21 19.10 6.82
CA ALA A 49 -11.93 19.79 6.80
C ALA A 49 -10.82 18.92 7.46
N PRO A 50 -9.59 18.91 6.92
CA PRO A 50 -8.49 18.07 7.45
C PRO A 50 -8.21 18.26 8.94
N ARG A 51 -8.44 19.47 9.47
CA ARG A 51 -8.27 19.77 10.91
C ARG A 51 -9.22 18.98 11.80
N ASP A 52 -10.41 18.65 11.29
CA ASP A 52 -11.48 17.98 12.03
C ASP A 52 -11.34 16.44 11.96
N MET A 53 -10.34 15.95 11.21
CA MET A 53 -10.02 14.53 11.07
C MET A 53 -8.71 14.13 11.78
N ARG A 54 -8.10 15.03 12.55
CA ARG A 54 -6.76 14.80 13.16
C ARG A 54 -6.74 13.58 14.08
N ASP A 55 -7.82 13.36 14.83
CA ASP A 55 -7.89 12.28 15.79
C ASP A 55 -7.96 10.90 15.12
N MET A 56 -8.42 10.84 13.86
CA MET A 56 -8.47 9.60 13.08
C MET A 56 -7.08 9.00 12.79
N VAL A 57 -6.00 9.77 12.94
CA VAL A 57 -4.62 9.28 12.77
C VAL A 57 -4.27 8.20 13.81
N TYR A 58 -4.91 8.25 14.96
CA TYR A 58 -4.67 7.31 16.07
C TYR A 58 -5.65 6.14 16.07
N ASP A 59 -6.63 6.15 15.18
CA ASP A 59 -7.68 5.15 15.13
C ASP A 59 -7.33 4.02 14.14
N MET A 60 -7.81 2.83 14.45
CA MET A 60 -7.73 1.68 13.55
C MET A 60 -9.11 1.43 12.94
N ILE A 61 -9.21 1.52 11.61
CA ILE A 61 -10.42 1.16 10.88
C ILE A 61 -10.51 -0.36 10.80
N ARG A 62 -11.51 -0.92 11.45
CA ARG A 62 -11.80 -2.35 11.41
C ARG A 62 -13.20 -2.57 10.84
N VAL A 63 -13.26 -3.25 9.69
CA VAL A 63 -14.51 -3.50 8.95
C VAL A 63 -15.07 -4.88 9.27
N LEU A 64 -14.23 -5.90 9.41
CA LEU A 64 -14.67 -7.27 9.72
C LEU A 64 -14.83 -7.48 11.23
N ASP A 65 -15.97 -8.01 11.63
CA ASP A 65 -16.23 -8.46 13.00
C ASP A 65 -15.62 -9.85 13.28
N GLU A 66 -15.94 -10.43 14.45
CA GLU A 66 -15.42 -11.75 14.86
C GLU A 66 -16.05 -12.91 14.07
N ASP A 67 -17.17 -12.67 13.38
CA ASP A 67 -17.85 -13.63 12.53
C ASP A 67 -17.52 -13.44 11.03
N ASP A 68 -16.46 -12.69 10.72
CA ASP A 68 -16.03 -12.35 9.36
C ASP A 68 -17.09 -11.56 8.54
N LYS A 69 -18.00 -10.87 9.22
CA LYS A 69 -19.01 -10.02 8.56
C LYS A 69 -18.53 -8.59 8.48
N ALA A 70 -18.75 -7.97 7.32
CA ALA A 70 -18.50 -6.56 7.14
C ALA A 70 -19.55 -5.71 7.87
N VAL A 71 -19.08 -4.77 8.69
CA VAL A 71 -19.94 -3.91 9.53
C VAL A 71 -19.43 -2.47 9.55
N GLY A 72 -20.38 -1.55 9.76
CA GLY A 72 -20.06 -0.14 9.96
C GLY A 72 -19.94 0.69 8.69
N PRO A 73 -19.67 2.00 8.84
CA PRO A 73 -19.74 2.96 7.72
C PRO A 73 -18.58 2.83 6.72
N TRP A 74 -17.57 2.06 7.04
CA TRP A 74 -16.41 1.81 6.17
C TRP A 74 -16.56 0.55 5.31
N ASP A 75 -17.68 -0.19 5.46
CA ASP A 75 -17.97 -1.30 4.58
C ASP A 75 -18.20 -0.79 3.15
N PRO A 76 -17.38 -1.22 2.16
CA PRO A 76 -17.53 -0.80 0.77
C PRO A 76 -18.71 -1.45 0.05
N GLN A 77 -19.40 -2.41 0.67
CA GLN A 77 -20.56 -3.16 0.12
C GLN A 77 -20.28 -3.74 -1.27
N LEU A 78 -19.11 -4.33 -1.43
CA LEU A 78 -18.71 -4.96 -2.69
C LEU A 78 -19.46 -6.29 -2.90
N ASP A 79 -19.82 -6.58 -4.15
CA ASP A 79 -20.37 -7.87 -4.54
C ASP A 79 -19.32 -8.99 -4.52
N ASP A 80 -19.79 -10.23 -4.44
CA ASP A 80 -18.94 -11.41 -4.32
C ASP A 80 -18.04 -11.61 -5.55
N ASP A 81 -18.49 -11.26 -6.74
CA ASP A 81 -17.70 -11.39 -7.98
C ASP A 81 -16.52 -10.42 -7.95
N THR A 82 -16.74 -9.20 -7.48
CA THR A 82 -15.68 -8.21 -7.28
C THR A 82 -14.69 -8.68 -6.22
N LEU A 83 -15.15 -9.19 -5.08
CA LEU A 83 -14.28 -9.71 -4.03
C LEU A 83 -13.44 -10.90 -4.51
N LEU A 84 -14.05 -11.83 -5.24
CA LEU A 84 -13.34 -12.97 -5.84
C LEU A 84 -12.32 -12.53 -6.88
N LYS A 85 -12.64 -11.53 -7.69
CA LYS A 85 -11.68 -10.94 -8.65
C LYS A 85 -10.49 -10.31 -7.94
N MET A 86 -10.74 -9.55 -6.86
CA MET A 86 -9.68 -8.97 -6.04
C MET A 86 -8.79 -10.05 -5.43
N LEU A 87 -9.39 -11.06 -4.82
CA LEU A 87 -8.66 -12.18 -4.22
C LEU A 87 -7.80 -12.92 -5.25
N ARG A 88 -8.34 -13.26 -6.41
CA ARG A 88 -7.59 -13.89 -7.51
C ARG A 88 -6.40 -13.05 -7.94
N THR A 89 -6.60 -11.75 -8.05
CA THR A 89 -5.53 -10.81 -8.43
C THR A 89 -4.43 -10.78 -7.37
N MET A 90 -4.78 -10.75 -6.08
CA MET A 90 -3.82 -10.81 -4.98
C MET A 90 -3.03 -12.13 -4.95
N VAL A 91 -3.71 -13.26 -5.17
CA VAL A 91 -3.06 -14.58 -5.24
C VAL A 91 -2.10 -14.68 -6.44
N GLN A 92 -2.50 -14.15 -7.60
CA GLN A 92 -1.64 -14.08 -8.78
C GLN A 92 -0.40 -13.22 -8.51
N LEU A 93 -0.59 -12.05 -7.90
CA LEU A 93 0.50 -11.16 -7.52
C LEU A 93 1.46 -11.85 -6.54
N ARG A 94 0.95 -12.47 -5.49
CA ARG A 94 1.75 -13.22 -4.51
C ARG A 94 2.58 -14.33 -5.16
N THR A 95 1.96 -15.09 -6.04
CA THR A 95 2.64 -16.17 -6.77
C THR A 95 3.73 -15.65 -7.70
N PHE A 96 3.46 -14.55 -8.38
CA PHE A 96 4.43 -13.87 -9.23
C PHE A 96 5.62 -13.34 -8.43
N ASP A 97 5.35 -12.66 -7.31
CA ASP A 97 6.35 -12.14 -6.38
C ASP A 97 7.29 -13.24 -5.87
N ASP A 98 6.73 -14.35 -5.42
CA ASP A 98 7.50 -15.49 -4.93
C ASP A 98 8.40 -16.09 -6.02
N ARG A 99 7.90 -16.12 -7.24
CA ARG A 99 8.68 -16.64 -8.36
C ARG A 99 9.82 -15.70 -8.75
N LEU A 100 9.57 -14.40 -8.85
CA LEU A 100 10.60 -13.41 -9.18
C LEU A 100 11.63 -13.25 -8.07
N HIS A 101 11.22 -13.29 -6.82
CA HIS A 101 12.15 -13.27 -5.71
C HIS A 101 13.09 -14.47 -5.73
N ARG A 102 12.60 -15.68 -6.02
CA ARG A 102 13.47 -16.86 -6.21
C ARG A 102 14.43 -16.69 -7.40
N GLN A 103 13.99 -16.08 -8.50
CA GLN A 103 14.85 -15.81 -9.64
C GLN A 103 15.94 -14.78 -9.31
N GLN A 104 15.62 -13.77 -8.52
CA GLN A 104 16.61 -12.82 -8.02
C GLN A 104 17.65 -13.50 -7.13
N ARG A 105 17.23 -14.36 -6.21
CA ARG A 105 18.15 -15.13 -5.35
C ARG A 105 19.09 -16.06 -6.15
N GLN A 106 18.67 -16.46 -7.35
CA GLN A 106 19.50 -17.23 -8.30
C GLN A 106 20.34 -16.35 -9.22
N GLY A 107 20.36 -15.03 -9.03
CA GLY A 107 21.12 -14.09 -9.87
C GLY A 107 20.57 -13.89 -11.28
N LYS A 108 19.35 -14.37 -11.58
CA LYS A 108 18.73 -14.26 -12.91
C LYS A 108 18.09 -12.90 -13.18
N THR A 109 17.81 -12.15 -12.13
CA THR A 109 17.32 -10.76 -12.20
C THR A 109 18.15 -9.89 -11.27
N SER A 110 18.29 -8.59 -11.59
CA SER A 110 19.14 -7.69 -10.83
C SER A 110 18.52 -7.30 -9.48
N PHE A 111 17.31 -6.79 -9.52
CA PHE A 111 16.61 -6.29 -8.33
C PHE A 111 15.13 -6.66 -8.41
N TYR A 112 14.59 -7.14 -7.29
CA TYR A 112 13.17 -7.38 -7.11
C TYR A 112 12.78 -7.24 -5.65
N MET A 113 11.68 -6.54 -5.38
CA MET A 113 11.07 -6.49 -4.06
C MET A 113 9.63 -6.98 -4.13
N LYS A 114 9.30 -7.87 -3.21
CA LYS A 114 7.95 -8.40 -3.06
C LYS A 114 7.02 -7.34 -2.45
N SER A 115 5.77 -7.38 -2.83
CA SER A 115 4.67 -6.58 -2.24
C SER A 115 3.95 -7.33 -1.10
N THR A 116 4.62 -8.30 -0.47
CA THR A 116 4.04 -9.15 0.57
C THR A 116 3.46 -8.30 1.71
N GLY A 117 2.16 -8.44 1.96
CA GLY A 117 1.40 -7.66 2.93
C GLY A 117 0.77 -6.37 2.36
N GLU A 118 1.17 -5.93 1.16
CA GLU A 118 0.67 -4.72 0.49
C GLU A 118 -0.24 -5.04 -0.72
N GLU A 119 -0.53 -6.33 -0.98
CA GLU A 119 -1.28 -6.75 -2.16
C GLU A 119 -2.70 -6.16 -2.19
N ALA A 120 -3.39 -6.21 -1.05
CA ALA A 120 -4.75 -5.69 -0.93
C ALA A 120 -4.80 -4.18 -1.20
N THR A 121 -3.83 -3.42 -0.68
CA THR A 121 -3.77 -1.96 -0.87
C THR A 121 -3.65 -1.59 -2.35
N SER A 122 -2.72 -2.22 -3.07
CA SER A 122 -2.50 -1.91 -4.49
C SER A 122 -3.66 -2.35 -5.38
N VAL A 123 -4.25 -3.53 -5.10
CA VAL A 123 -5.38 -4.06 -5.87
C VAL A 123 -6.65 -3.27 -5.61
N ALA A 124 -7.01 -3.04 -4.34
CA ALA A 124 -8.22 -2.32 -3.97
C ALA A 124 -8.19 -0.86 -4.45
N ALA A 125 -7.08 -0.15 -4.23
CA ALA A 125 -6.93 1.21 -4.72
C ALA A 125 -7.12 1.30 -6.24
N THR A 126 -6.56 0.34 -7.00
CA THR A 126 -6.68 0.34 -8.46
C THR A 126 -8.11 0.04 -8.92
N MET A 127 -8.81 -0.86 -8.23
CA MET A 127 -10.20 -1.19 -8.59
C MET A 127 -11.18 -0.08 -8.23
N ALA A 128 -10.82 0.81 -7.31
CA ALA A 128 -11.58 2.01 -6.97
C ALA A 128 -11.40 3.16 -7.97
N LEU A 129 -10.40 3.09 -8.84
CA LEU A 129 -10.11 4.11 -9.86
C LEU A 129 -10.90 3.84 -11.15
N HIS A 130 -11.17 4.91 -11.91
CA HIS A 130 -11.69 4.78 -13.26
C HIS A 130 -10.65 4.19 -14.22
N GLY A 131 -11.12 3.56 -15.32
CA GLY A 131 -10.26 2.96 -16.33
C GLY A 131 -9.24 3.94 -16.92
N ASP A 132 -9.62 5.21 -17.08
CA ASP A 132 -8.79 6.26 -17.67
C ASP A 132 -7.85 6.95 -16.69
N ASP A 133 -7.95 6.66 -15.39
CA ASP A 133 -7.08 7.26 -14.39
C ASP A 133 -5.64 6.80 -14.58
N MET A 134 -4.71 7.74 -14.55
CA MET A 134 -3.28 7.45 -14.67
C MET A 134 -2.69 7.02 -13.32
N CYS A 135 -1.97 5.90 -13.33
CA CYS A 135 -1.27 5.39 -12.15
C CYS A 135 0.24 5.48 -12.36
N PHE A 136 0.94 5.91 -11.32
CA PHE A 136 2.40 6.00 -11.28
C PHE A 136 2.96 5.10 -10.16
N PRO A 137 2.96 3.78 -10.37
CA PRO A 137 3.36 2.83 -9.34
C PRO A 137 4.84 2.90 -9.03
N SER A 138 5.19 2.67 -7.76
CA SER A 138 6.55 2.39 -7.34
C SER A 138 6.91 0.91 -7.58
N TYR A 139 8.14 0.56 -7.24
CA TYR A 139 8.69 -0.79 -7.46
C TYR A 139 7.98 -1.92 -6.68
N ARG A 140 7.16 -1.62 -5.64
CA ARG A 140 6.38 -2.60 -4.88
C ARG A 140 4.92 -2.68 -5.29
N GLN A 141 4.47 -1.83 -6.19
CA GLN A 141 3.06 -1.69 -6.52
C GLN A 141 2.69 -2.40 -7.83
N GLN A 142 3.30 -3.57 -8.09
CA GLN A 142 2.98 -4.40 -9.24
C GLN A 142 1.50 -4.81 -9.27
N GLY A 143 0.83 -4.85 -8.11
CA GLY A 143 -0.60 -5.14 -8.00
C GLY A 143 -1.47 -4.21 -8.84
N ILE A 144 -1.05 -2.95 -9.04
CA ILE A 144 -1.73 -2.00 -9.93
C ILE A 144 -1.77 -2.53 -11.37
N LEU A 145 -0.66 -3.08 -11.84
CA LEU A 145 -0.58 -3.64 -13.20
C LEU A 145 -1.44 -4.89 -13.35
N PHE A 146 -1.43 -5.77 -12.34
CA PHE A 146 -2.28 -6.96 -12.32
C PHE A 146 -3.76 -6.59 -12.31
N ALA A 147 -4.17 -5.64 -11.47
CA ALA A 147 -5.56 -5.20 -11.38
C ALA A 147 -6.05 -4.50 -12.66
N ARG A 148 -5.13 -3.86 -13.42
CA ARG A 148 -5.38 -3.29 -14.75
C ARG A 148 -5.32 -4.31 -15.88
N GLY A 149 -5.11 -5.60 -15.60
CA GLY A 149 -5.05 -6.64 -16.62
C GLY A 149 -3.80 -6.62 -17.49
N TYR A 150 -2.71 -5.99 -17.01
CA TYR A 150 -1.46 -5.96 -17.78
C TYR A 150 -0.89 -7.39 -17.93
N PRO A 151 -0.47 -7.80 -19.14
CA PRO A 151 -0.02 -9.16 -19.40
C PRO A 151 1.16 -9.57 -18.52
N MET A 152 1.01 -10.64 -17.74
CA MET A 152 2.03 -11.14 -16.82
C MET A 152 3.36 -11.45 -17.55
N ILE A 153 3.29 -11.94 -18.79
CA ILE A 153 4.50 -12.24 -19.59
C ILE A 153 5.30 -10.97 -19.89
N GLU A 154 4.65 -9.86 -20.15
CA GLU A 154 5.33 -8.59 -20.39
C GLU A 154 5.94 -8.03 -19.11
N MET A 155 5.27 -8.20 -17.97
CA MET A 155 5.86 -7.87 -16.68
C MET A 155 7.11 -8.67 -16.41
N ALA A 156 7.06 -9.99 -16.62
CA ALA A 156 8.21 -10.87 -16.42
C ALA A 156 9.39 -10.48 -17.32
N THR A 157 9.13 -10.20 -18.60
CA THR A 157 10.19 -9.84 -19.55
C THR A 157 10.96 -8.56 -19.17
N ARG A 158 10.33 -7.63 -18.48
CA ARG A 158 10.97 -6.40 -17.96
C ARG A 158 12.08 -6.72 -16.94
N PHE A 159 11.85 -7.72 -16.09
CA PHE A 159 12.84 -8.14 -15.09
C PHE A 159 13.98 -8.97 -15.67
N PHE A 160 13.72 -9.71 -16.74
CA PHE A 160 14.72 -10.59 -17.36
C PHE A 160 15.52 -9.94 -18.52
N ARG A 161 15.34 -8.65 -18.80
CA ARG A 161 16.00 -7.92 -19.89
C ARG A 161 15.93 -8.65 -21.23
N THR A 162 14.83 -9.30 -21.55
CA THR A 162 14.68 -10.02 -22.81
C THR A 162 14.37 -9.06 -23.97
N ARG A 163 14.76 -9.45 -25.20
CA ARG A 163 14.49 -8.67 -26.43
C ARG A 163 13.01 -8.42 -26.75
N ARG A 164 12.10 -9.04 -25.98
CA ARG A 164 10.65 -8.97 -26.18
C ARG A 164 9.96 -7.78 -25.52
N THR A 165 10.70 -6.91 -24.84
CA THR A 165 10.12 -5.67 -24.33
C THR A 165 9.78 -4.75 -25.49
N SER A 166 8.50 -4.46 -25.66
CA SER A 166 7.97 -3.57 -26.70
C SER A 166 8.37 -2.09 -26.52
N SER A 167 9.08 -1.76 -25.44
CA SER A 167 9.55 -0.42 -25.17
C SER A 167 11.02 -0.29 -25.51
N ARG A 168 11.33 0.24 -26.68
CA ARG A 168 12.64 0.79 -26.98
C ARG A 168 12.94 1.92 -25.98
N GLY A 169 13.86 1.67 -25.05
CA GLY A 169 14.41 2.72 -24.18
C GLY A 169 13.57 3.14 -22.99
N ALA A 170 12.98 2.21 -22.27
CA ALA A 170 12.33 2.52 -21.02
C ALA A 170 13.29 2.36 -19.84
N SER A 171 14.02 3.40 -19.50
CA SER A 171 14.05 3.85 -18.14
C SER A 171 12.59 3.96 -17.68
N CYS A 172 12.28 3.57 -16.47
CA CYS A 172 10.95 3.54 -15.83
C CYS A 172 10.04 4.72 -16.23
N ARG A 173 9.56 4.73 -17.49
CA ARG A 173 8.53 5.66 -17.91
C ARG A 173 7.22 5.08 -17.43
N SER A 174 6.55 5.86 -16.61
CA SER A 174 5.16 5.76 -16.20
C SER A 174 4.40 4.67 -16.96
N CYS A 175 4.04 3.60 -16.25
CA CYS A 175 3.13 2.62 -16.79
C CYS A 175 1.76 3.29 -16.95
N THR A 176 1.58 4.03 -18.02
CA THR A 176 0.26 4.44 -18.46
C THR A 176 -0.43 3.18 -18.95
N VAL A 177 -1.07 2.46 -18.04
CA VAL A 177 -1.88 1.29 -18.39
C VAL A 177 -3.29 1.80 -18.54
N ARG A 178 -3.71 2.01 -19.80
CA ARG A 178 -5.14 2.05 -20.11
C ARG A 178 -5.67 0.63 -20.00
N ALA A 179 -6.82 0.46 -19.40
CA ALA A 179 -7.56 -0.77 -19.49
C ALA A 179 -7.90 -1.04 -20.97
N PRO A 180 -7.96 -2.31 -21.39
CA PRO A 180 -8.35 -2.71 -22.73
C PRO A 180 -9.78 -2.27 -23.09
#